data_63fec17b69f1fe8c71e011eac4b1f589
#
_entry.id   63fec17b69f1fe8c71e011eac4b1f589
#
_cell.length_a   1.000
_cell.length_b   1.000
_cell.length_c   1.000
_cell.angle_alpha   90.00
_cell.angle_beta   90.00
_cell.angle_gamma   90.00
#
_symmetry.space_group_name_H-M   'P 1'
#
loop_
_entity.id
_entity.type
_entity.pdbx_description
1 polymer ?
#
loop_
_entity_poly.entity_id
_entity_poly.type
_entity_poly.pdbx_seq_one_letter_code
_entity_poly.pdbx_strand_id
1 'polypeptide(L)'
;MRSGREQLEQALLSAAFSGPNIMAEIEAAYGGNPFREINTSRIWSILEGFRDSGSPFDFELVGEAFTAMGGDVAYLLHVGNHS
;
A
#
# COMPACT_ATOMS: atom_id res chain seq x y z
N MET A 1 18.20 -2.44 11.44
CA MET A 1 17.60 -1.09 11.45
C MET A 1 16.90 -0.84 10.13
N ARG A 2 15.68 -0.34 10.20
CA ARG A 2 14.93 -0.04 8.98
C ARG A 2 15.44 1.24 8.35
N SER A 3 15.46 1.27 7.02
CA SER A 3 15.85 2.47 6.30
C SER A 3 14.76 3.53 6.40
N GLY A 4 15.13 4.80 6.30
CA GLY A 4 14.15 5.88 6.24
C GLY A 4 13.24 5.75 5.03
N ARG A 5 13.74 5.15 3.95
CA ARG A 5 12.97 4.90 2.74
C ARG A 5 11.81 3.95 3.00
N GLU A 6 12.07 2.84 3.71
CA GLU A 6 11.02 1.88 4.02
C GLU A 6 9.93 2.52 4.89
N GLN A 7 10.33 3.31 5.88
CA GLN A 7 9.36 4.00 6.75
C GLN A 7 8.52 4.99 5.96
N LEU A 8 9.12 5.71 5.03
CA LEU A 8 8.39 6.63 4.17
C LEU A 8 7.36 5.89 3.33
N GLU A 9 7.76 4.78 2.72
CA GLU A 9 6.86 4.00 1.88
C GLU A 9 5.70 3.43 2.68
N GLN A 10 5.96 2.97 3.92
CA GLN A 10 4.88 2.48 4.79
C GLN A 10 3.91 3.59 5.14
N ALA A 11 4.41 4.80 5.41
CA ALA A 11 3.55 5.94 5.70
C ALA A 11 2.68 6.31 4.50
N LEU A 12 3.24 6.27 3.30
CA LEU A 12 2.49 6.55 2.07
C LEU A 12 1.39 5.52 1.85
N LEU A 13 1.69 4.24 2.09
CA LEU A 13 0.68 3.19 1.97
C LEU A 13 -0.44 3.38 2.98
N SER A 14 -0.09 3.68 4.23
CA SER A 14 -1.07 3.90 5.27
C SER A 14 -2.03 5.02 4.86
N ALA A 15 -1.51 6.10 4.29
CA ALA A 15 -2.32 7.19 3.78
C ALA A 15 -3.19 6.73 2.61
N ALA A 16 -2.64 5.90 1.72
CA ALA A 16 -3.34 5.43 0.52
C ALA A 16 -4.59 4.60 0.85
N PHE A 17 -4.60 3.93 2.00
CA PHE A 17 -5.79 3.19 2.45
C PHE A 17 -7.00 4.11 2.69
N SER A 18 -6.79 5.41 2.78
CA SER A 18 -7.88 6.38 2.96
C SER A 18 -8.75 6.52 1.71
N GLY A 19 -8.24 6.13 0.54
CA GLY A 19 -9.04 6.11 -0.68
C GLY A 19 -8.25 6.40 -1.94
N PRO A 20 -8.90 6.21 -3.11
CA PRO A 20 -8.25 6.42 -4.41
C PRO A 20 -7.75 7.85 -4.62
N ASN A 21 -8.39 8.83 -4.01
CA ASN A 21 -7.96 10.23 -4.13
C ASN A 21 -6.55 10.44 -3.59
N ILE A 22 -6.24 9.76 -2.47
CA ILE A 22 -4.91 9.85 -1.87
C ILE A 22 -3.88 9.17 -2.77
N MET A 23 -4.24 8.06 -3.39
CA MET A 23 -3.36 7.40 -4.37
C MET A 23 -3.01 8.35 -5.51
N ALA A 24 -4.00 9.06 -6.02
CA ALA A 24 -3.78 10.01 -7.11
C ALA A 24 -2.84 11.15 -6.68
N GLU A 25 -2.99 11.64 -5.46
CA GLU A 25 -2.11 12.68 -4.92
C GLU A 25 -0.66 12.17 -4.78
N ILE A 26 -0.49 10.94 -4.33
CA ILE A 26 0.84 10.34 -4.20
C ILE A 26 1.47 10.17 -5.58
N GLU A 27 0.72 9.67 -6.55
CA GLU A 27 1.21 9.50 -7.92
C GLU A 27 1.63 10.83 -8.53
N ALA A 28 0.83 11.87 -8.30
CA ALA A 28 1.15 13.20 -8.82
C ALA A 28 2.41 13.79 -8.16
N ALA A 29 2.57 13.56 -6.86
CA ALA A 29 3.72 14.10 -6.12
C ALA A 29 5.03 13.42 -6.49
N TYR A 30 4.99 12.14 -6.83
CA TYR A 30 6.19 11.34 -7.07
C TYR A 30 6.37 10.93 -8.53
N GLY A 31 5.49 11.38 -9.41
CA GLY A 31 5.61 11.06 -10.85
C GLY A 31 5.25 9.63 -11.18
N GLY A 32 4.42 8.98 -10.38
CA GLY A 32 3.98 7.62 -10.59
C GLY A 32 4.16 6.78 -9.32
N ASN A 33 4.51 5.51 -9.49
CA ASN A 33 4.68 4.59 -8.35
C ASN A 33 6.00 4.90 -7.61
N PRO A 34 5.95 5.39 -6.36
CA PRO A 34 7.15 5.73 -5.60
C PRO A 34 7.78 4.56 -4.86
N PHE A 35 7.16 3.38 -4.93
CA PHE A 35 7.53 2.26 -4.07
C PHE A 35 8.65 1.42 -4.69
N ARG A 36 9.69 1.15 -3.90
CA ARG A 36 10.85 0.37 -4.32
C ARG A 36 11.03 -0.90 -3.49
N GLU A 37 10.50 -0.91 -2.26
CA GLU A 37 10.54 -2.10 -1.43
C GLU A 37 9.52 -3.11 -1.96
N ILE A 38 9.89 -4.39 -1.93
CA ILE A 38 9.04 -5.41 -2.54
C ILE A 38 7.66 -5.51 -1.89
N ASN A 39 7.60 -5.43 -0.57
CA ASN A 39 6.33 -5.56 0.14
C ASN A 39 5.43 -4.35 -0.08
N THR A 40 5.97 -3.15 0.02
CA THR A 40 5.19 -1.93 -0.19
C THR A 40 4.72 -1.83 -1.63
N SER A 41 5.58 -2.21 -2.58
CA SER A 41 5.23 -2.21 -4.00
C SER A 41 4.09 -3.19 -4.30
N ARG A 42 4.11 -4.36 -3.67
CA ARG A 42 3.04 -5.35 -3.84
C ARG A 42 1.71 -4.85 -3.30
N ILE A 43 1.72 -4.23 -2.12
CA ILE A 43 0.50 -3.68 -1.53
C ILE A 43 -0.04 -2.55 -2.41
N TRP A 44 0.81 -1.69 -2.91
CA TRP A 44 0.41 -0.62 -3.82
C TRP A 44 -0.26 -1.18 -5.07
N SER A 45 0.31 -2.24 -5.66
CA SER A 45 -0.27 -2.91 -6.81
C SER A 45 -1.67 -3.45 -6.51
N ILE A 46 -1.87 -4.01 -5.32
CA ILE A 46 -3.17 -4.51 -4.90
C ILE A 46 -4.18 -3.36 -4.83
N LEU A 47 -3.77 -2.23 -4.24
CA LEU A 47 -4.64 -1.06 -4.17
C LEU A 47 -4.96 -0.52 -5.55
N GLU A 48 -4.01 -0.53 -6.48
CA GLU A 48 -4.26 -0.13 -7.87
C GLU A 48 -5.32 -1.01 -8.51
N GLY A 49 -5.25 -2.32 -8.29
CA GLY A 49 -6.24 -3.25 -8.80
C GLY A 49 -7.63 -3.00 -8.22
N PHE A 50 -7.70 -2.71 -6.93
CA PHE A 50 -8.96 -2.39 -6.28
C PHE A 50 -9.54 -1.08 -6.81
N ARG A 51 -8.69 -0.07 -7.01
CA ARG A 51 -9.12 1.20 -7.60
C ARG A 51 -9.69 0.98 -9.00
N ASP A 52 -8.98 0.22 -9.83
CA ASP A 52 -9.39 -0.01 -11.21
C ASP A 52 -10.69 -0.80 -11.31
N SER A 53 -10.96 -1.69 -10.36
CA SER A 53 -12.19 -2.47 -10.34
C SER A 53 -13.34 -1.77 -9.61
N GLY A 54 -13.07 -0.61 -9.00
CA GLY A 54 -14.06 0.12 -8.22
C GLY A 54 -14.35 -0.52 -6.88
N SER A 55 -13.49 -1.41 -6.41
CA SER A 55 -13.68 -2.08 -5.12
C SER A 55 -13.25 -1.18 -3.95
N PRO A 56 -13.90 -1.30 -2.78
CA PRO A 56 -13.49 -0.53 -1.62
C PRO A 56 -12.12 -0.99 -1.12
N PHE A 57 -11.37 -0.07 -0.52
CA PHE A 57 -10.06 -0.37 0.06
C PHE A 57 -10.26 -1.03 1.44
N ASP A 58 -10.80 -2.24 1.44
CA ASP A 58 -11.04 -3.01 2.64
C ASP A 58 -9.74 -3.69 3.07
N PHE A 59 -9.31 -3.41 4.30
CA PHE A 59 -8.05 -3.92 4.82
C PHE A 59 -7.99 -5.46 4.81
N GLU A 60 -9.11 -6.10 5.12
CA GLU A 60 -9.22 -7.55 5.12
C GLU A 60 -9.03 -8.13 3.72
N LEU A 61 -9.70 -7.53 2.73
CA LEU A 61 -9.58 -7.97 1.34
C LEU A 61 -8.17 -7.75 0.80
N VAL A 62 -7.57 -6.64 1.14
CA VAL A 62 -6.18 -6.37 0.77
C VAL A 62 -5.26 -7.41 1.42
N GLY A 63 -5.53 -7.78 2.66
CA GLY A 63 -4.77 -8.80 3.37
C GLY A 63 -4.84 -10.15 2.69
N GLU A 64 -6.03 -10.54 2.23
CA GLU A 64 -6.22 -11.80 1.50
C GLU A 64 -5.41 -11.79 0.19
N ALA A 65 -5.48 -10.71 -0.56
CA ALA A 65 -4.76 -10.59 -1.81
C ALA A 65 -3.24 -10.61 -1.58
N PHE A 66 -2.77 -9.92 -0.54
CA PHE A 66 -1.36 -9.86 -0.21
C PHE A 66 -0.82 -11.25 0.19
N THR A 67 -1.58 -11.97 1.01
CA THR A 67 -1.22 -13.33 1.40
C THR A 67 -1.17 -14.26 0.19
N ALA A 68 -2.12 -14.11 -0.74
CA ALA A 68 -2.15 -14.90 -1.96
C ALA A 68 -0.91 -14.66 -2.84
N MET A 69 -0.29 -13.50 -2.74
CA MET A 69 0.95 -13.17 -3.44
C MET A 69 2.20 -13.66 -2.71
N GLY A 70 2.02 -14.34 -1.58
CA GLY A 70 3.14 -14.78 -0.76
C GLY A 70 3.59 -13.76 0.27
N GLY A 71 2.80 -12.71 0.48
CA GLY A 71 3.11 -11.69 1.48
C GLY A 71 2.78 -12.14 2.89
N ASP A 72 3.40 -11.47 3.86
CA ASP A 72 3.17 -11.73 5.29
C ASP A 72 2.15 -10.75 5.83
N VAL A 73 1.01 -11.27 6.29
CA VAL A 73 -0.07 -10.43 6.82
C VAL A 73 0.40 -9.60 8.02
N ALA A 74 1.40 -10.06 8.76
CA ALA A 74 1.96 -9.28 9.87
C ALA A 74 2.57 -7.97 9.38
N TYR A 75 3.19 -7.99 8.19
CA TYR A 75 3.72 -6.77 7.59
C TYR A 75 2.59 -5.79 7.28
N LEU A 76 1.50 -6.28 6.71
CA LEU A 76 0.35 -5.45 6.38
C LEU A 76 -0.27 -4.84 7.63
N LEU A 77 -0.38 -5.62 8.70
CA LEU A 77 -0.88 -5.11 9.97
C LEU A 77 0.00 -4.00 10.52
N HIS A 78 1.32 -4.15 10.36
CA HIS A 78 2.26 -3.12 10.77
C HIS A 78 2.04 -1.82 9.98
N VAL A 79 1.83 -1.92 8.68
CA VAL A 79 1.53 -0.77 7.84
C VAL A 79 0.22 -0.11 8.28
N GLY A 80 -0.81 -0.91 8.54
CA GLY A 80 -2.11 -0.38 8.95
C GLY A 80 -2.09 0.33 10.29
N ASN A 81 -1.14 -0.01 11.15
CA ASN A 81 -0.97 0.63 12.45
C ASN A 81 0.05 1.77 12.44
N HIS A 82 0.58 2.08 11.27
CA HIS A 82 1.55 3.15 11.11
C HIS A 82 0.82 4.49 11.05
N SER A 83 0.93 5.26 12.07
CA SER A 83 0.23 6.55 12.12
C SER A 83 1.05 7.61 12.79
#